data_d176dbfd5e998e8f95ae7d7270931cd3
#
_entry.id   d176dbfd5e998e8f95ae7d7270931cd3
#
_cell.length_a   1.000
_cell.length_b   1.000
_cell.length_c   1.000
_cell.angle_alpha   90.00
_cell.angle_beta   90.00
_cell.angle_gamma   90.00
#
_symmetry.space_group_name_H-M   'P 1'
#
loop_
_entity.id
_entity.type
_entity.pdbx_description
1 polymer ?
#
loop_
_entity_poly.entity_id
_entity_poly.type
_entity_poly.pdbx_seq_one_letter_code
_entity_poly.pdbx_strand_id
1 'polypeptide(L)'
;MNVDGRKALVLGGTSGIGLAAARALLERGADVVAMGRNAERLDQAARALGELGGSSAVRAIDVLDRDALSAAFAELAPFDILVNAATGGERAVGPFLDMDLDGFQGSFRKLWGYVNSVRLGAAHMTDDGCIVLVSGSPARKCQPGMSAISTVGNAVEGFVRAIAPELVPRRINVVAPGVIDTPMFGASGDDRARFLEQATARNLIKRAGTPDEVASAILFAVENDFVTGTTLDVDGGALLP
;
A
#
# COMPACT_ATOMS: atom_id res chain seq x y z
N MET A 1 12.42 14.22 -0.69
CA MET A 1 12.41 14.81 -2.06
C MET A 1 11.29 15.84 -2.18
N ASN A 2 11.42 16.82 -3.05
CA ASN A 2 10.27 17.63 -3.47
C ASN A 2 9.42 16.80 -4.42
N VAL A 3 8.11 16.74 -4.19
CA VAL A 3 7.17 15.91 -4.99
C VAL A 3 6.69 16.62 -6.26
N ASP A 4 6.75 17.96 -6.30
CA ASP A 4 6.29 18.77 -7.42
C ASP A 4 7.03 18.43 -8.73
N GLY A 5 6.26 18.12 -9.77
CA GLY A 5 6.76 17.67 -11.09
C GLY A 5 7.35 16.25 -11.12
N ARG A 6 7.28 15.48 -10.01
CA ARG A 6 7.75 14.10 -9.96
C ARG A 6 6.70 13.13 -10.49
N LYS A 7 7.14 12.08 -11.15
CA LYS A 7 6.26 11.00 -11.64
C LYS A 7 6.07 9.94 -10.57
N ALA A 8 4.82 9.69 -10.20
CA ALA A 8 4.44 8.74 -9.18
C ALA A 8 3.55 7.63 -9.75
N LEU A 9 3.97 6.37 -9.53
CA LEU A 9 3.19 5.18 -9.87
C LEU A 9 2.60 4.59 -8.60
N VAL A 10 1.26 4.44 -8.54
CA VAL A 10 0.55 3.96 -7.36
C VAL A 10 -0.19 2.66 -7.70
N LEU A 11 0.43 1.52 -7.39
CA LEU A 11 -0.18 0.19 -7.52
C LEU A 11 -1.20 -0.03 -6.38
N GLY A 12 -2.41 -0.45 -6.74
CA GLY A 12 -3.56 -0.43 -5.83
C GLY A 12 -4.13 0.98 -5.61
N GLY A 13 -3.80 1.92 -6.49
CA GLY A 13 -4.17 3.34 -6.44
C GLY A 13 -5.63 3.67 -6.77
N THR A 14 -6.49 2.67 -6.96
CA THR A 14 -7.88 2.88 -7.43
C THR A 14 -8.92 2.84 -6.30
N SER A 15 -8.50 2.61 -5.04
CA SER A 15 -9.41 2.64 -3.89
C SER A 15 -8.67 2.74 -2.57
N GLY A 16 -9.38 3.12 -1.49
CA GLY A 16 -8.88 3.12 -0.12
C GLY A 16 -7.56 3.88 0.03
N ILE A 17 -6.59 3.29 0.74
CA ILE A 17 -5.29 3.89 1.03
C ILE A 17 -4.53 4.29 -0.23
N GLY A 18 -4.53 3.42 -1.25
CA GLY A 18 -3.81 3.70 -2.50
C GLY A 18 -4.40 4.91 -3.25
N LEU A 19 -5.72 5.04 -3.30
CA LEU A 19 -6.37 6.21 -3.92
C LEU A 19 -6.09 7.49 -3.12
N ALA A 20 -6.13 7.41 -1.80
CA ALA A 20 -5.77 8.56 -0.95
C ALA A 20 -4.32 8.99 -1.16
N ALA A 21 -3.39 8.02 -1.28
CA ALA A 21 -1.99 8.31 -1.60
C ALA A 21 -1.84 8.95 -3.00
N ALA A 22 -2.56 8.44 -4.01
CA ALA A 22 -2.56 9.01 -5.35
C ALA A 22 -3.06 10.47 -5.35
N ARG A 23 -4.15 10.74 -4.64
CA ARG A 23 -4.68 12.11 -4.47
C ARG A 23 -3.69 13.02 -3.77
N ALA A 24 -3.13 12.58 -2.65
CA ALA A 24 -2.19 13.37 -1.86
C ALA A 24 -0.90 13.70 -2.64
N LEU A 25 -0.40 12.80 -3.48
CA LEU A 25 0.73 13.04 -4.38
C LEU A 25 0.35 14.05 -5.49
N LEU A 26 -0.84 13.89 -6.09
CA LEU A 26 -1.35 14.80 -7.12
C LEU A 26 -1.53 16.23 -6.58
N GLU A 27 -2.09 16.37 -5.38
CA GLU A 27 -2.24 17.67 -4.68
C GLU A 27 -0.90 18.34 -4.35
N ARG A 28 0.20 17.57 -4.31
CA ARG A 28 1.58 18.07 -4.16
C ARG A 28 2.27 18.36 -5.50
N GLY A 29 1.56 18.28 -6.61
CA GLY A 29 2.07 18.58 -7.95
C GLY A 29 2.76 17.40 -8.66
N ALA A 30 2.64 16.18 -8.17
CA ALA A 30 3.17 15.01 -8.89
C ALA A 30 2.33 14.67 -10.13
N ASP A 31 2.97 14.09 -11.16
CA ASP A 31 2.32 13.37 -12.24
C ASP A 31 1.97 11.96 -11.76
N VAL A 32 0.70 11.64 -11.60
CA VAL A 32 0.28 10.39 -10.95
C VAL A 32 -0.32 9.40 -11.95
N VAL A 33 0.17 8.15 -11.91
CA VAL A 33 -0.49 7.03 -12.59
C VAL A 33 -1.03 6.05 -11.53
N ALA A 34 -2.35 6.03 -11.34
CA ALA A 34 -3.01 5.11 -10.43
C ALA A 34 -3.35 3.79 -11.14
N MET A 35 -2.91 2.68 -10.56
CA MET A 35 -3.01 1.36 -11.17
C MET A 35 -3.86 0.40 -10.33
N GLY A 36 -4.66 -0.43 -10.99
CA GLY A 36 -5.50 -1.45 -10.36
C GLY A 36 -6.10 -2.41 -11.37
N ARG A 37 -6.85 -3.42 -10.91
CA ARG A 37 -7.38 -4.47 -11.78
C ARG A 37 -8.85 -4.30 -12.18
N ASN A 38 -9.63 -3.67 -11.30
CA ASN A 38 -11.07 -3.58 -11.46
C ASN A 38 -11.44 -2.36 -12.30
N ALA A 39 -12.12 -2.59 -13.44
CA ALA A 39 -12.46 -1.54 -14.40
C ALA A 39 -13.34 -0.44 -13.78
N GLU A 40 -14.37 -0.80 -13.00
CA GLU A 40 -15.25 0.18 -12.35
C GLU A 40 -14.50 1.09 -11.38
N ARG A 41 -13.57 0.51 -10.58
CA ARG A 41 -12.71 1.29 -9.67
C ARG A 41 -11.72 2.17 -10.43
N LEU A 42 -11.24 1.72 -11.59
CA LEU A 42 -10.41 2.57 -12.46
C LEU A 42 -11.19 3.79 -12.93
N ASP A 43 -12.42 3.61 -13.40
CA ASP A 43 -13.28 4.70 -13.84
C ASP A 43 -13.63 5.68 -12.69
N GLN A 44 -13.87 5.14 -11.49
CA GLN A 44 -14.11 5.97 -10.29
C GLN A 44 -12.86 6.77 -9.90
N ALA A 45 -11.69 6.12 -9.92
CA ALA A 45 -10.41 6.78 -9.62
C ALA A 45 -10.06 7.85 -10.66
N ALA A 46 -10.29 7.58 -11.95
CA ALA A 46 -10.06 8.56 -13.02
C ALA A 46 -10.88 9.84 -12.80
N ARG A 47 -12.16 9.70 -12.42
CA ARG A 47 -13.02 10.86 -12.09
C ARG A 47 -12.50 11.60 -10.86
N ALA A 48 -12.25 10.86 -9.76
CA ALA A 48 -11.82 11.47 -8.49
C ALA A 48 -10.46 12.18 -8.58
N LEU A 49 -9.53 11.69 -9.40
CA LEU A 49 -8.24 12.34 -9.65
C LEU A 49 -8.40 13.51 -10.63
N GLY A 50 -9.24 13.36 -11.66
CA GLY A 50 -9.49 14.43 -12.63
C GLY A 50 -10.13 15.69 -12.02
N GLU A 51 -10.97 15.53 -10.99
CA GLU A 51 -11.58 16.65 -10.25
C GLU A 51 -10.57 17.52 -9.49
N LEU A 52 -9.41 16.97 -9.12
CA LEU A 52 -8.35 17.70 -8.43
C LEU A 52 -7.51 18.57 -9.38
N GLY A 53 -7.62 18.35 -10.69
CA GLY A 53 -6.70 18.94 -11.66
C GLY A 53 -5.31 18.29 -11.62
N GLY A 54 -4.35 18.85 -12.32
CA GLY A 54 -3.00 18.29 -12.43
C GLY A 54 -2.91 17.14 -13.45
N SER A 55 -1.75 16.47 -13.49
CA SER A 55 -1.47 15.38 -14.42
C SER A 55 -1.77 14.04 -13.76
N SER A 56 -2.84 13.39 -14.19
CA SER A 56 -3.20 12.07 -13.67
C SER A 56 -3.71 11.13 -14.75
N ALA A 57 -3.41 9.85 -14.60
CA ALA A 57 -3.90 8.77 -15.44
C ALA A 57 -4.25 7.54 -14.60
N VAL A 58 -5.06 6.65 -15.17
CA VAL A 58 -5.33 5.33 -14.59
C VAL A 58 -4.92 4.23 -15.57
N ARG A 59 -4.48 3.09 -15.03
CA ARG A 59 -4.06 1.95 -15.86
C ARG A 59 -4.47 0.62 -15.23
N ALA A 60 -4.99 -0.29 -16.06
CA ALA A 60 -5.28 -1.66 -15.64
C ALA A 60 -3.99 -2.46 -15.52
N ILE A 61 -3.64 -2.89 -14.30
CA ILE A 61 -2.44 -3.70 -14.01
C ILE A 61 -2.74 -4.68 -12.88
N ASP A 62 -2.35 -5.94 -13.07
CA ASP A 62 -2.22 -6.92 -11.99
C ASP A 62 -0.74 -7.00 -11.55
N VAL A 63 -0.47 -6.76 -10.27
CA VAL A 63 0.88 -6.84 -9.69
C VAL A 63 1.49 -8.26 -9.75
N LEU A 64 0.69 -9.27 -10.06
CA LEU A 64 1.14 -10.65 -10.25
C LEU A 64 1.47 -10.98 -11.72
N ASP A 65 1.05 -10.15 -12.66
CA ASP A 65 1.40 -10.27 -14.07
C ASP A 65 2.74 -9.55 -14.32
N ARG A 66 3.82 -10.32 -14.38
CA ARG A 66 5.18 -9.81 -14.53
C ARG A 66 5.43 -9.15 -15.87
N ASP A 67 4.85 -9.69 -16.93
CA ASP A 67 5.05 -9.19 -18.29
C ASP A 67 4.33 -7.84 -18.45
N ALA A 68 3.09 -7.74 -17.97
CA ALA A 68 2.34 -6.49 -17.97
C ALA A 68 3.01 -5.42 -17.09
N LEU A 69 3.52 -5.79 -15.89
CA LEU A 69 4.28 -4.87 -15.04
C LEU A 69 5.56 -4.37 -15.72
N SER A 70 6.35 -5.28 -16.31
CA SER A 70 7.61 -4.94 -16.98
C SER A 70 7.36 -3.99 -18.15
N ALA A 71 6.36 -4.28 -18.98
CA ALA A 71 5.98 -3.41 -20.09
C ALA A 71 5.51 -2.02 -19.60
N ALA A 72 4.68 -1.98 -18.55
CA ALA A 72 4.20 -0.72 -17.99
C ALA A 72 5.33 0.14 -17.41
N PHE A 73 6.26 -0.45 -16.67
CA PHE A 73 7.39 0.28 -16.10
C PHE A 73 8.35 0.80 -17.18
N ALA A 74 8.61 0.03 -18.22
CA ALA A 74 9.43 0.47 -19.36
C ALA A 74 8.79 1.65 -20.12
N GLU A 75 7.47 1.60 -20.34
CA GLU A 75 6.72 2.67 -21.01
C GLU A 75 6.68 3.97 -20.19
N LEU A 76 6.53 3.84 -18.86
CA LEU A 76 6.38 4.97 -17.95
C LEU A 76 7.72 5.53 -17.44
N ALA A 77 8.83 4.89 -17.77
CA ALA A 77 10.17 5.32 -17.34
C ALA A 77 10.57 6.68 -17.93
N PRO A 78 11.42 7.46 -17.25
CA PRO A 78 11.75 7.28 -15.84
C PRO A 78 10.60 7.72 -14.91
N PHE A 79 10.58 7.18 -13.69
CA PHE A 79 9.67 7.62 -12.64
C PHE A 79 10.39 7.72 -11.28
N ASP A 80 9.84 8.50 -10.36
CA ASP A 80 10.51 8.89 -9.13
C ASP A 80 9.94 8.18 -7.90
N ILE A 81 8.63 7.93 -7.90
CA ILE A 81 7.91 7.42 -6.74
C ILE A 81 7.15 6.16 -7.13
N LEU A 82 7.33 5.10 -6.34
CA LEU A 82 6.57 3.85 -6.46
C LEU A 82 5.86 3.55 -5.15
N VAL A 83 4.55 3.69 -5.12
CA VAL A 83 3.72 3.26 -3.99
C VAL A 83 3.03 1.95 -4.34
N ASN A 84 3.13 0.92 -3.48
CA ASN A 84 2.36 -0.30 -3.65
C ASN A 84 1.46 -0.57 -2.44
N ALA A 85 0.16 -0.34 -2.62
CA ALA A 85 -0.92 -0.63 -1.68
C ALA A 85 -1.82 -1.79 -2.17
N ALA A 86 -1.41 -2.54 -3.21
CA ALA A 86 -2.17 -3.65 -3.74
C ALA A 86 -2.17 -4.84 -2.75
N THR A 87 -3.34 -5.46 -2.51
CA THR A 87 -3.45 -6.59 -1.58
C THR A 87 -3.12 -7.95 -2.21
N GLY A 88 -3.03 -8.03 -3.52
CA GLY A 88 -2.69 -9.24 -4.27
C GLY A 88 -3.84 -10.26 -4.40
N GLY A 89 -4.83 -10.25 -3.52
CA GLY A 89 -5.94 -11.20 -3.54
C GLY A 89 -6.60 -11.40 -2.17
N GLU A 90 -7.26 -12.53 -2.01
CA GLU A 90 -7.89 -12.96 -0.75
C GLU A 90 -6.86 -13.22 0.34
N ARG A 91 -7.27 -13.06 1.58
CA ARG A 91 -6.44 -13.28 2.76
C ARG A 91 -7.12 -14.32 3.65
N ALA A 92 -6.41 -15.41 3.95
CA ALA A 92 -6.92 -16.42 4.85
C ALA A 92 -7.03 -15.87 6.28
N VAL A 93 -8.17 -16.10 6.90
CA VAL A 93 -8.47 -15.77 8.30
C VAL A 93 -9.17 -16.94 8.95
N GLY A 94 -8.96 -17.12 10.25
CA GLY A 94 -9.54 -18.21 11.03
C GLY A 94 -8.52 -18.92 11.90
N PRO A 95 -8.95 -19.89 12.78
CA PRO A 95 -8.05 -20.66 13.60
C PRO A 95 -7.00 -21.38 12.74
N PHE A 96 -5.75 -21.37 13.17
CA PHE A 96 -4.64 -21.90 12.35
C PHE A 96 -4.80 -23.37 12.01
N LEU A 97 -5.29 -24.18 12.96
CA LEU A 97 -5.45 -25.63 12.74
C LEU A 97 -6.59 -25.99 11.78
N ASP A 98 -7.54 -25.07 11.56
CA ASP A 98 -8.68 -25.26 10.66
C ASP A 98 -8.50 -24.47 9.34
N MET A 99 -7.38 -23.72 9.23
CA MET A 99 -7.14 -22.84 8.07
C MET A 99 -6.80 -23.66 6.83
N ASP A 100 -7.48 -23.37 5.72
CA ASP A 100 -7.12 -23.93 4.42
C ASP A 100 -5.70 -23.54 4.02
N LEU A 101 -4.88 -24.52 3.69
CA LEU A 101 -3.47 -24.32 3.34
C LEU A 101 -3.30 -23.59 2.01
N ASP A 102 -4.18 -23.80 1.03
CA ASP A 102 -4.16 -23.07 -0.24
C ASP A 102 -4.52 -21.59 -0.01
N GLY A 103 -5.48 -21.32 0.86
CA GLY A 103 -5.80 -19.96 1.30
C GLY A 103 -4.66 -19.30 2.05
N PHE A 104 -3.96 -20.05 2.92
CA PHE A 104 -2.76 -19.56 3.59
C PHE A 104 -1.68 -19.18 2.57
N GLN A 105 -1.36 -20.08 1.64
CA GLN A 105 -0.41 -19.85 0.55
C GLN A 105 -0.85 -18.70 -0.35
N GLY A 106 -2.15 -18.63 -0.67
CA GLY A 106 -2.75 -17.56 -1.48
C GLY A 106 -2.55 -16.16 -0.88
N SER A 107 -2.51 -16.05 0.45
CA SER A 107 -2.26 -14.80 1.16
C SER A 107 -0.88 -14.19 0.84
N PHE A 108 0.10 -15.01 0.46
CA PHE A 108 1.43 -14.55 0.02
C PHE A 108 1.44 -13.86 -1.35
N ARG A 109 0.35 -13.89 -2.10
CA ARG A 109 0.22 -13.10 -3.34
C ARG A 109 0.50 -11.62 -3.14
N LYS A 110 0.20 -11.07 -1.95
CA LYS A 110 0.56 -9.71 -1.58
C LYS A 110 2.08 -9.51 -1.61
N LEU A 111 2.84 -10.37 -0.94
CA LEU A 111 4.30 -10.30 -0.93
C LEU A 111 4.86 -10.43 -2.36
N TRP A 112 4.37 -11.41 -3.13
CA TRP A 112 4.83 -11.58 -4.51
C TRP A 112 4.52 -10.37 -5.39
N GLY A 113 3.36 -9.74 -5.26
CA GLY A 113 3.06 -8.48 -5.94
C GLY A 113 4.04 -7.37 -5.60
N TYR A 114 4.49 -7.30 -4.34
CA TYR A 114 5.48 -6.32 -3.89
C TYR A 114 6.88 -6.64 -4.41
N VAL A 115 7.30 -7.89 -4.33
CA VAL A 115 8.57 -8.34 -4.88
C VAL A 115 8.66 -8.07 -6.39
N ASN A 116 7.61 -8.42 -7.14
CA ASN A 116 7.53 -8.15 -8.58
C ASN A 116 7.67 -6.65 -8.86
N SER A 117 6.89 -5.82 -8.16
CA SER A 117 6.87 -4.37 -8.38
C SER A 117 8.23 -3.72 -8.11
N VAL A 118 8.87 -4.09 -7.01
CA VAL A 118 10.19 -3.55 -6.66
C VAL A 118 11.26 -4.08 -7.62
N ARG A 119 11.29 -5.39 -7.87
CA ARG A 119 12.32 -6.01 -8.71
C ARG A 119 12.28 -5.53 -10.16
N LEU A 120 11.07 -5.36 -10.70
CA LEU A 120 10.89 -4.93 -12.09
C LEU A 120 10.90 -3.41 -12.22
N GLY A 121 10.42 -2.68 -11.21
CA GLY A 121 10.30 -1.22 -11.27
C GLY A 121 11.58 -0.47 -10.94
N ALA A 122 12.40 -0.95 -10.00
CA ALA A 122 13.55 -0.21 -9.49
C ALA A 122 14.55 0.20 -10.59
N ALA A 123 14.74 -0.64 -11.62
CA ALA A 123 15.64 -0.33 -12.74
C ALA A 123 15.17 0.84 -13.62
N HIS A 124 13.89 1.19 -13.53
CA HIS A 124 13.26 2.28 -14.30
C HIS A 124 13.06 3.56 -13.48
N MET A 125 13.43 3.54 -12.20
CA MET A 125 13.35 4.70 -11.31
C MET A 125 14.58 5.59 -11.43
N THR A 126 14.37 6.88 -11.14
CA THR A 126 15.48 7.83 -10.94
C THR A 126 16.35 7.41 -9.75
N ASP A 127 17.59 7.89 -9.69
CA ASP A 127 18.53 7.51 -8.63
C ASP A 127 18.12 8.04 -7.25
N ASP A 128 17.42 9.15 -7.17
CA ASP A 128 16.86 9.72 -5.93
C ASP A 128 15.44 9.20 -5.61
N GLY A 129 14.98 8.18 -6.33
CA GLY A 129 13.63 7.62 -6.22
C GLY A 129 13.30 7.03 -4.85
N CYS A 130 12.00 6.98 -4.54
CA CYS A 130 11.47 6.42 -3.31
C CYS A 130 10.37 5.39 -3.55
N ILE A 131 10.49 4.25 -2.86
CA ILE A 131 9.51 3.15 -2.87
C ILE A 131 8.82 3.11 -1.50
N VAL A 132 7.48 3.01 -1.48
CA VAL A 132 6.70 2.83 -0.26
C VAL A 132 5.76 1.63 -0.42
N LEU A 133 5.91 0.64 0.46
CA LEU A 133 5.05 -0.54 0.52
C LEU A 133 4.09 -0.45 1.70
N VAL A 134 2.83 -0.86 1.51
CA VAL A 134 1.82 -0.81 2.57
C VAL A 134 1.67 -2.19 3.23
N SER A 135 2.20 -2.37 4.45
CA SER A 135 2.03 -3.58 5.26
C SER A 135 0.71 -3.54 6.05
N GLY A 136 0.79 -3.64 7.37
CA GLY A 136 -0.31 -3.52 8.32
C GLY A 136 0.10 -3.93 9.74
N SER A 137 -0.54 -3.33 10.76
CA SER A 137 -0.27 -3.60 12.18
C SER A 137 -0.38 -5.10 12.56
N PRO A 138 -1.21 -5.97 11.90
CA PRO A 138 -1.21 -7.40 12.18
C PRO A 138 0.15 -8.09 11.99
N ALA A 139 1.09 -7.48 11.26
CA ALA A 139 2.47 -7.96 11.17
C ALA A 139 3.09 -8.15 12.56
N ARG A 140 2.81 -7.26 13.51
CA ARG A 140 3.41 -7.21 14.84
C ARG A 140 2.40 -7.38 15.98
N LYS A 141 1.12 -7.15 15.73
CA LYS A 141 0.03 -7.43 16.67
C LYS A 141 -0.55 -8.82 16.38
N CYS A 142 0.04 -9.85 16.98
CA CYS A 142 -0.44 -11.22 16.82
C CYS A 142 -1.81 -11.41 17.48
N GLN A 143 -2.79 -11.84 16.70
CA GLN A 143 -4.12 -12.17 17.17
C GLN A 143 -4.54 -13.55 16.66
N PRO A 144 -5.32 -14.32 17.43
CA PRO A 144 -5.90 -15.57 16.93
C PRO A 144 -6.64 -15.34 15.61
N GLY A 145 -6.49 -16.28 14.68
CA GLY A 145 -7.12 -16.21 13.37
C GLY A 145 -6.42 -15.33 12.32
N MET A 146 -5.33 -14.66 12.68
CA MET A 146 -4.63 -13.72 11.79
C MET A 146 -3.27 -14.24 11.30
N SER A 147 -2.97 -15.53 11.49
CA SER A 147 -1.63 -16.09 11.23
C SER A 147 -1.12 -15.81 9.81
N ALA A 148 -1.92 -16.03 8.77
CA ALA A 148 -1.51 -15.77 7.39
C ALA A 148 -1.23 -14.27 7.14
N ILE A 149 -2.11 -13.39 7.62
CA ILE A 149 -1.95 -11.92 7.45
C ILE A 149 -0.73 -11.42 8.20
N SER A 150 -0.52 -11.90 9.45
CA SER A 150 0.64 -11.52 10.28
C SER A 150 1.94 -11.99 9.64
N THR A 151 1.99 -13.23 9.14
CA THR A 151 3.18 -13.79 8.48
C THR A 151 3.53 -12.99 7.22
N VAL A 152 2.55 -12.69 6.37
CA VAL A 152 2.77 -11.88 5.15
C VAL A 152 3.23 -10.47 5.49
N GLY A 153 2.62 -9.84 6.50
CA GLY A 153 3.03 -8.51 6.94
C GLY A 153 4.48 -8.47 7.42
N ASN A 154 4.89 -9.43 8.25
CA ASN A 154 6.29 -9.59 8.69
C ASN A 154 7.24 -9.83 7.51
N ALA A 155 6.81 -10.65 6.54
CA ALA A 155 7.60 -10.91 5.34
C ALA A 155 7.81 -9.65 4.49
N VAL A 156 6.80 -8.78 4.36
CA VAL A 156 6.94 -7.47 3.68
C VAL A 156 7.95 -6.58 4.41
N GLU A 157 7.85 -6.46 5.74
CA GLU A 157 8.79 -5.67 6.53
C GLU A 157 10.21 -6.23 6.47
N GLY A 158 10.35 -7.57 6.55
CA GLY A 158 11.63 -8.28 6.40
C GLY A 158 12.24 -8.07 5.02
N PHE A 159 11.42 -8.16 3.97
CA PHE A 159 11.83 -7.91 2.59
C PHE A 159 12.42 -6.51 2.42
N VAL A 160 11.72 -5.47 2.90
CA VAL A 160 12.20 -4.09 2.81
C VAL A 160 13.55 -3.91 3.52
N ARG A 161 13.69 -4.42 4.75
CA ARG A 161 14.97 -4.33 5.48
C ARG A 161 16.10 -5.06 4.75
N ALA A 162 15.81 -6.20 4.13
CA ALA A 162 16.82 -7.00 3.43
C ALA A 162 17.32 -6.32 2.15
N ILE A 163 16.43 -5.68 1.37
CA ILE A 163 16.80 -5.13 0.07
C ILE A 163 17.18 -3.65 0.10
N ALA A 164 16.89 -2.92 1.17
CA ALA A 164 17.23 -1.50 1.26
C ALA A 164 18.72 -1.21 0.98
N PRO A 165 19.68 -2.00 1.48
CA PRO A 165 21.09 -1.80 1.15
C PRO A 165 21.45 -2.03 -0.32
N GLU A 166 20.67 -2.86 -1.03
CA GLU A 166 20.90 -3.18 -2.44
C GLU A 166 20.26 -2.15 -3.40
N LEU A 167 19.35 -1.33 -2.89
CA LEU A 167 18.62 -0.33 -3.70
C LEU A 167 19.29 1.04 -3.72
N VAL A 168 20.28 1.27 -2.85
CA VAL A 168 20.99 2.56 -2.77
C VAL A 168 21.46 3.03 -4.15
N PRO A 169 21.24 4.30 -4.53
CA PRO A 169 20.81 5.42 -3.68
C PRO A 169 19.28 5.58 -3.51
N ARG A 170 18.47 4.75 -4.16
CA ARG A 170 17.01 4.74 -4.00
C ARG A 170 16.62 4.33 -2.58
N ARG A 171 15.54 4.91 -2.09
CA ARG A 171 15.02 4.62 -0.75
C ARG A 171 13.82 3.67 -0.83
N ILE A 172 13.65 2.84 0.20
CA ILE A 172 12.47 1.97 0.33
C ILE A 172 12.01 1.92 1.78
N ASN A 173 10.69 2.09 2.00
CA ASN A 173 10.08 2.07 3.33
C ASN A 173 8.78 1.29 3.35
N VAL A 174 8.31 0.98 4.55
CA VAL A 174 6.99 0.41 4.81
C VAL A 174 6.14 1.43 5.57
N VAL A 175 4.87 1.54 5.20
CA VAL A 175 3.83 2.13 6.05
C VAL A 175 2.94 0.99 6.54
N ALA A 176 2.74 0.88 7.86
CA ALA A 176 1.97 -0.19 8.50
C ALA A 176 0.71 0.40 9.17
N PRO A 177 -0.44 0.43 8.47
CA PRO A 177 -1.68 0.92 9.03
C PRO A 177 -2.30 -0.05 10.03
N GLY A 178 -3.02 0.49 10.99
CA GLY A 178 -3.97 -0.24 11.83
C GLY A 178 -5.29 -0.54 11.13
N VAL A 179 -6.39 -0.43 11.85
CA VAL A 179 -7.74 -0.52 11.29
C VAL A 179 -8.06 0.82 10.61
N ILE A 180 -8.16 0.80 9.29
CA ILE A 180 -8.46 1.98 8.48
C ILE A 180 -9.82 1.84 7.81
N ASP A 181 -10.64 2.87 7.88
CA ASP A 181 -11.97 2.88 7.28
C ASP A 181 -11.88 2.92 5.74
N THR A 182 -11.86 1.74 5.13
CA THR A 182 -11.74 1.54 3.68
C THR A 182 -12.81 0.57 3.16
N PRO A 183 -13.12 0.57 1.87
CA PRO A 183 -14.05 -0.39 1.26
C PRO A 183 -13.68 -1.87 1.44
N MET A 184 -12.46 -2.16 1.92
CA MET A 184 -11.97 -3.51 2.18
C MET A 184 -12.83 -4.29 3.17
N PHE A 185 -13.47 -3.63 4.14
CA PHE A 185 -14.26 -4.29 5.17
C PHE A 185 -15.67 -4.70 4.71
N GLY A 186 -16.08 -4.37 3.50
CA GLY A 186 -17.28 -4.90 2.84
C GLY A 186 -18.64 -4.56 3.45
N ALA A 187 -18.72 -4.25 4.74
CA ALA A 187 -19.93 -3.85 5.43
C ALA A 187 -20.33 -2.40 5.11
N SER A 188 -21.60 -2.05 5.27
CA SER A 188 -22.11 -0.69 5.07
C SER A 188 -22.99 -0.26 6.26
N GLY A 189 -23.20 1.04 6.42
CA GLY A 189 -24.10 1.59 7.44
C GLY A 189 -23.67 1.21 8.86
N ASP A 190 -24.65 0.92 9.72
CA ASP A 190 -24.46 0.65 11.15
C ASP A 190 -23.60 -0.58 11.44
N ASP A 191 -23.63 -1.61 10.57
CA ASP A 191 -22.83 -2.82 10.73
C ASP A 191 -21.33 -2.48 10.58
N ARG A 192 -21.00 -1.61 9.63
CA ARG A 192 -19.65 -1.10 9.44
C ARG A 192 -19.19 -0.28 10.65
N ALA A 193 -20.03 0.65 11.12
CA ALA A 193 -19.71 1.49 12.26
C ALA A 193 -19.43 0.65 13.52
N ARG A 194 -20.30 -0.33 13.82
CA ARG A 194 -20.12 -1.27 14.94
C ARG A 194 -18.85 -2.10 14.82
N PHE A 195 -18.56 -2.62 13.61
CA PHE A 195 -17.33 -3.37 13.37
C PHE A 195 -16.08 -2.53 13.66
N LEU A 196 -16.01 -1.31 13.11
CA LEU A 196 -14.86 -0.41 13.29
C LEU A 196 -14.69 0.00 14.75
N GLU A 197 -15.76 0.29 15.46
CA GLU A 197 -15.75 0.60 16.89
C GLU A 197 -15.18 -0.58 17.71
N GLN A 198 -15.68 -1.79 17.48
CA GLN A 198 -15.20 -2.99 18.17
C GLN A 198 -13.74 -3.31 17.86
N ALA A 199 -13.34 -3.19 16.60
CA ALA A 199 -11.98 -3.47 16.16
C ALA A 199 -10.94 -2.50 16.74
N THR A 200 -11.36 -1.29 17.11
CA THR A 200 -10.49 -0.23 17.64
C THR A 200 -10.69 0.07 19.14
N ALA A 201 -11.60 -0.65 19.81
CA ALA A 201 -11.94 -0.41 21.21
C ALA A 201 -10.75 -0.48 22.19
N ARG A 202 -9.71 -1.24 21.83
CA ARG A 202 -8.47 -1.40 22.63
C ARG A 202 -7.32 -0.51 22.15
N ASN A 203 -7.49 0.26 21.09
CA ASN A 203 -6.47 1.19 20.65
C ASN A 203 -6.39 2.39 21.60
N LEU A 204 -5.25 3.06 21.65
CA LEU A 204 -5.13 4.31 22.41
C LEU A 204 -6.01 5.40 21.80
N ILE A 205 -6.04 5.50 20.46
CA ILE A 205 -7.00 6.31 19.71
C ILE A 205 -8.16 5.40 19.32
N LYS A 206 -9.28 5.51 20.03
CA LYS A 206 -10.44 4.61 19.95
C LYS A 206 -11.35 4.91 18.74
N ARG A 207 -10.77 4.94 17.55
CA ARG A 207 -11.47 5.03 16.28
C ARG A 207 -10.66 4.37 15.17
N ALA A 208 -11.31 4.04 14.09
CA ALA A 208 -10.59 3.72 12.87
C ALA A 208 -9.82 4.94 12.34
N GLY A 209 -8.67 4.70 11.74
CA GLY A 209 -7.98 5.71 10.95
C GLY A 209 -8.65 5.92 9.60
N THR A 210 -8.32 7.03 8.94
CA THR A 210 -8.76 7.34 7.58
C THR A 210 -7.69 6.97 6.56
N PRO A 211 -8.05 6.74 5.29
CA PRO A 211 -7.08 6.59 4.21
C PRO A 211 -6.10 7.76 4.10
N ASP A 212 -6.57 9.00 4.35
CA ASP A 212 -5.76 10.21 4.26
C ASP A 212 -4.69 10.28 5.37
N GLU A 213 -4.98 9.77 6.58
CA GLU A 213 -3.98 9.66 7.65
C GLU A 213 -2.83 8.72 7.25
N VAL A 214 -3.14 7.63 6.54
CA VAL A 214 -2.11 6.72 6.00
C VAL A 214 -1.37 7.35 4.82
N ALA A 215 -2.07 8.06 3.94
CA ALA A 215 -1.47 8.79 2.82
C ALA A 215 -0.48 9.86 3.30
N SER A 216 -0.77 10.54 4.42
CA SER A 216 0.16 11.48 5.06
C SER A 216 1.47 10.83 5.48
N ALA A 217 1.45 9.60 6.01
CA ALA A 217 2.67 8.85 6.34
C ALA A 217 3.42 8.37 5.07
N ILE A 218 2.69 8.03 4.01
CA ILE A 218 3.29 7.71 2.71
C ILE A 218 4.02 8.95 2.16
N LEU A 219 3.38 10.13 2.18
CA LEU A 219 4.02 11.38 1.81
C LEU A 219 5.26 11.68 2.66
N PHE A 220 5.17 11.52 3.98
CA PHE A 220 6.33 11.68 4.87
C PHE A 220 7.50 10.77 4.45
N ALA A 221 7.25 9.49 4.14
CA ALA A 221 8.29 8.57 3.69
C ALA A 221 8.90 8.98 2.34
N VAL A 222 8.10 9.60 1.45
CA VAL A 222 8.57 10.13 0.16
C VAL A 222 9.38 11.40 0.35
N GLU A 223 8.85 12.37 1.10
CA GLU A 223 9.42 13.72 1.24
C GLU A 223 10.68 13.75 2.14
N ASN A 224 10.78 12.84 3.12
CA ASN A 224 11.91 12.81 4.05
C ASN A 224 13.06 11.95 3.50
N ASP A 225 14.09 12.61 2.97
CA ASP A 225 15.24 11.95 2.32
C ASP A 225 16.13 11.16 3.29
N PHE A 226 15.98 11.34 4.59
CA PHE A 226 16.77 10.64 5.61
C PHE A 226 16.06 9.39 6.18
N VAL A 227 14.94 8.97 5.55
CA VAL A 227 14.15 7.81 5.96
C VAL A 227 14.25 6.71 4.90
N THR A 228 14.87 5.57 5.25
CA THR A 228 14.95 4.37 4.42
C THR A 228 15.06 3.10 5.25
N GLY A 229 14.57 1.97 4.76
CA GLY A 229 14.62 0.65 5.41
C GLY A 229 13.73 0.51 6.64
N THR A 230 12.83 1.46 6.90
CA THR A 230 12.01 1.52 8.12
C THR A 230 10.55 1.17 7.90
N THR A 231 9.84 0.92 9.00
CA THR A 231 8.40 0.77 9.05
C THR A 231 7.81 1.93 9.88
N LEU A 232 6.90 2.67 9.27
CA LEU A 232 6.14 3.76 9.88
C LEU A 232 4.76 3.26 10.28
N ASP A 233 4.45 3.29 11.59
CA ASP A 233 3.16 2.88 12.12
C ASP A 233 2.14 4.01 12.05
N VAL A 234 0.94 3.69 11.52
CA VAL A 234 -0.23 4.56 11.49
C VAL A 234 -1.42 3.76 11.99
N ASP A 235 -1.44 3.45 13.29
CA ASP A 235 -2.29 2.42 13.85
C ASP A 235 -3.16 2.87 15.04
N GLY A 236 -3.09 4.14 15.43
CA GLY A 236 -3.81 4.66 16.59
C GLY A 236 -3.33 4.08 17.94
N GLY A 237 -2.08 3.63 17.99
CA GLY A 237 -1.51 2.98 19.17
C GLY A 237 -1.98 1.54 19.37
N ALA A 238 -2.41 0.87 18.29
CA ALA A 238 -2.88 -0.52 18.34
C ALA A 238 -1.81 -1.51 18.77
N LEU A 239 -0.52 -1.21 18.55
CA LEU A 239 0.61 -2.07 18.94
C LEU A 239 1.04 -1.90 20.41
N LEU A 240 0.57 -0.88 21.07
CA LEU A 240 0.88 -0.61 22.47
C LEU A 240 -0.07 -1.37 23.40
N PRO A 241 0.35 -1.69 24.68
CA PRO A 241 -0.46 -2.42 25.63
C PRO A 241 -1.69 -1.63 26.09
#